data_bc8d66ad39c8c4a72ce54bafc3e6b7f5
#
_entry.id   bc8d66ad39c8c4a72ce54bafc3e6b7f5
#
_cell.length_a   1.000
_cell.length_b   1.000
_cell.length_c   1.000
_cell.angle_alpha   90.00
_cell.angle_beta   90.00
_cell.angle_gamma   90.00
#
_symmetry.space_group_name_H-M   'P 1'
#
loop_
_entity.id
_entity.type
_entity.pdbx_description
1 polymer ?
#
loop_
_entity_poly.entity_id
_entity_poly.type
_entity_poly.pdbx_seq_one_letter_code
_entity_poly.pdbx_strand_id
1 'polypeptide(L)'
;MKKFFTLVIALLSMSSMMATPLTEQQATTIAQKFFMTGRGNKAPIKDASKVKLAYEFQSDDATLMYAFNNGKDGYVLVSGDDSITPVLGYSDEGAFEYDALPPNARAWFEMYVEMIKSVREGKSAPFKTYSSASSVEPMIDAEWNQGFPYWNSTPLDGGKPSYTGCPATAMAQIAYYHKWPVKSQGSIDYVTDSKGIHISAELNTTYDWDNMLPKYDQNSPEVSQNAVAELMRDLGYAMLMDYTNNGSGSTQNLIAYAIVHNFGYDKGVRILYAMSYEEEDWANLLKEELNAGRPILYCGYTQHQEGHAFVCDGYDTDGLYHINWGWGGSCNGYFLITSLDPESQGMGGAASGAGFNVGQLAIVGIQKPTENTLVAPYSILYSDAKLEITDTDINIAINGFVNGGYEDFIGALNCDLVAEDGSVVDTFNLIPELEIPVFNET
;
A
#
# COMPACT_ATOMS: atom_id res chain seq x y z
N MET A 1 27.66 42.67 52.62
CA MET A 1 27.37 42.77 51.17
C MET A 1 26.57 41.53 50.76
N LYS A 2 25.24 41.68 50.63
CA LYS A 2 24.33 40.59 50.19
C LYS A 2 24.26 40.64 48.67
N LYS A 3 24.71 39.59 48.01
CA LYS A 3 24.53 39.41 46.55
C LYS A 3 23.14 38.90 46.31
N PHE A 4 22.29 39.70 45.65
CA PHE A 4 21.03 39.25 45.08
C PHE A 4 21.33 38.49 43.77
N PHE A 5 20.97 37.24 43.71
CA PHE A 5 20.91 36.45 42.48
C PHE A 5 19.50 36.65 41.89
N THR A 6 19.40 37.36 40.77
CA THR A 6 18.17 37.49 40.02
C THR A 6 18.11 36.29 39.06
N LEU A 7 17.23 35.32 39.34
CA LEU A 7 16.93 34.22 38.44
C LEU A 7 15.98 34.73 37.34
N VAL A 8 16.48 34.94 36.15
CA VAL A 8 15.65 35.19 34.97
C VAL A 8 15.14 33.84 34.45
N ILE A 9 13.88 33.53 34.76
CA ILE A 9 13.16 32.42 34.13
C ILE A 9 12.75 32.94 32.75
N ALA A 10 13.47 32.51 31.71
CA ALA A 10 13.00 32.62 30.34
C ALA A 10 11.86 31.62 30.16
N LEU A 11 10.63 32.08 30.21
CA LEU A 11 9.48 31.35 29.69
C LEU A 11 9.68 31.25 28.16
N LEU A 12 10.23 30.13 27.71
CA LEU A 12 10.04 29.67 26.35
C LEU A 12 8.54 29.36 26.20
N SER A 13 7.79 30.30 25.67
CA SER A 13 6.49 30.03 25.11
C SER A 13 6.73 29.10 23.92
N MET A 14 6.57 27.80 24.12
CA MET A 14 6.22 26.88 23.02
C MET A 14 4.87 27.38 22.52
N SER A 15 4.89 28.25 21.51
CA SER A 15 3.72 28.43 20.67
C SER A 15 3.51 27.06 19.99
N SER A 16 2.65 26.21 20.54
CA SER A 16 2.03 25.15 19.77
C SER A 16 1.49 25.86 18.52
N MET A 17 2.01 25.53 17.35
CA MET A 17 1.37 25.90 16.10
C MET A 17 0.02 25.19 16.13
N MET A 18 -1.01 25.93 16.53
CA MET A 18 -2.37 25.46 16.49
C MET A 18 -2.73 25.33 15.02
N ALA A 19 -3.04 24.11 14.58
CA ALA A 19 -3.57 23.83 13.27
C ALA A 19 -4.72 24.79 12.94
N THR A 20 -4.64 25.51 11.81
CA THR A 20 -5.67 26.47 11.42
C THR A 20 -6.47 25.91 10.24
N PRO A 21 -7.80 25.76 10.39
CA PRO A 21 -8.64 25.33 9.29
C PRO A 21 -8.53 26.27 8.09
N LEU A 22 -8.32 25.70 6.90
CA LEU A 22 -8.37 26.44 5.65
C LEU A 22 -9.81 26.70 5.25
N THR A 23 -10.10 27.91 4.78
CA THR A 23 -11.37 28.23 4.13
C THR A 23 -11.41 27.68 2.70
N GLU A 24 -12.60 27.49 2.15
CA GLU A 24 -12.79 27.11 0.74
C GLU A 24 -12.02 28.04 -0.21
N GLN A 25 -12.00 29.36 0.05
CA GLN A 25 -11.29 30.31 -0.78
C GLN A 25 -9.77 30.11 -0.75
N GLN A 26 -9.20 29.80 0.40
CA GLN A 26 -7.77 29.47 0.53
C GLN A 26 -7.44 28.16 -0.19
N ALA A 27 -8.26 27.13 0.01
CA ALA A 27 -8.11 25.85 -0.68
C ALA A 27 -8.26 26.01 -2.21
N THR A 28 -9.21 26.83 -2.67
CA THR A 28 -9.37 27.18 -4.09
C THR A 28 -8.10 27.82 -4.65
N THR A 29 -7.48 28.72 -3.90
CA THR A 29 -6.23 29.39 -4.31
C THR A 29 -5.09 28.36 -4.46
N ILE A 30 -4.99 27.39 -3.54
CA ILE A 30 -4.02 26.29 -3.62
C ILE A 30 -4.27 25.46 -4.86
N ALA A 31 -5.51 25.03 -5.10
CA ALA A 31 -5.89 24.22 -6.26
C ALA A 31 -5.61 24.94 -7.58
N GLN A 32 -5.96 26.24 -7.69
CA GLN A 32 -5.65 27.04 -8.86
C GLN A 32 -4.16 27.16 -9.12
N LYS A 33 -3.36 27.44 -8.07
CA LYS A 33 -1.89 27.50 -8.17
C LYS A 33 -1.33 26.16 -8.63
N PHE A 34 -1.85 25.05 -8.10
CA PHE A 34 -1.44 23.70 -8.47
C PHE A 34 -1.58 23.45 -9.97
N PHE A 35 -2.77 23.72 -10.56
CA PHE A 35 -2.99 23.52 -11.99
C PHE A 35 -2.29 24.56 -12.88
N MET A 36 -2.03 25.76 -12.36
CA MET A 36 -1.28 26.80 -13.07
C MET A 36 0.23 26.59 -13.05
N THR A 37 0.72 25.62 -12.30
CA THR A 37 2.13 25.20 -12.29
C THR A 37 2.26 23.94 -13.15
N GLY A 38 3.18 23.95 -14.14
CA GLY A 38 3.45 22.74 -14.93
C GLY A 38 4.09 21.65 -14.06
N ARG A 39 3.74 20.39 -14.33
CA ARG A 39 4.27 19.21 -13.63
C ARG A 39 4.55 18.09 -14.62
N GLY A 40 5.74 17.49 -14.53
CA GLY A 40 6.13 16.44 -15.47
C GLY A 40 5.87 16.86 -16.92
N ASN A 41 5.08 16.07 -17.64
CA ASN A 41 4.70 16.33 -19.03
C ASN A 41 3.42 17.19 -19.17
N LYS A 42 2.76 17.58 -18.05
CA LYS A 42 1.52 18.40 -18.09
C LYS A 42 1.84 19.89 -18.11
N ALA A 43 1.36 20.54 -19.14
CA ALA A 43 1.46 21.99 -19.27
C ALA A 43 0.54 22.71 -18.28
N PRO A 44 0.95 23.88 -17.76
CA PRO A 44 0.10 24.68 -16.88
C PRO A 44 -1.18 25.13 -17.60
N ILE A 45 -2.31 25.13 -16.88
CA ILE A 45 -3.55 25.72 -17.40
C ILE A 45 -3.41 27.23 -17.48
N LYS A 46 -4.10 27.85 -18.45
CA LYS A 46 -4.08 29.31 -18.64
C LYS A 46 -5.26 30.03 -17.98
N ASP A 47 -6.28 29.26 -17.60
CA ASP A 47 -7.54 29.81 -17.08
C ASP A 47 -7.90 29.14 -15.74
N ALA A 48 -7.55 29.81 -14.66
CA ALA A 48 -7.84 29.36 -13.31
C ALA A 48 -9.35 29.23 -13.01
N SER A 49 -10.23 29.88 -13.82
CA SER A 49 -11.68 29.82 -13.61
C SER A 49 -12.27 28.44 -13.92
N LYS A 50 -11.51 27.57 -14.60
CA LYS A 50 -11.89 26.17 -14.84
C LYS A 50 -11.82 25.32 -13.59
N VAL A 51 -10.98 25.70 -12.62
CA VAL A 51 -10.82 24.98 -11.34
C VAL A 51 -12.04 25.26 -10.48
N LYS A 52 -12.80 24.21 -10.18
CA LYS A 52 -14.05 24.30 -9.42
C LYS A 52 -14.04 23.29 -8.28
N LEU A 53 -14.60 23.71 -7.14
CA LEU A 53 -14.87 22.80 -6.03
C LEU A 53 -15.83 21.69 -6.54
N ALA A 54 -15.43 20.44 -6.31
CA ALA A 54 -16.17 19.24 -6.65
C ALA A 54 -16.79 18.58 -5.43
N TYR A 55 -16.04 18.54 -4.32
CA TYR A 55 -16.50 17.89 -3.10
C TYR A 55 -15.79 18.46 -1.86
N GLU A 56 -16.50 18.46 -0.73
CA GLU A 56 -15.97 18.76 0.60
C GLU A 56 -16.08 17.52 1.48
N PHE A 57 -14.96 17.08 2.01
CA PHE A 57 -14.94 16.04 3.02
C PHE A 57 -15.12 16.68 4.39
N GLN A 58 -16.24 16.40 5.04
CA GLN A 58 -16.62 17.02 6.31
C GLN A 58 -16.68 16.00 7.45
N SER A 59 -16.26 16.42 8.64
CA SER A 59 -16.48 15.72 9.90
C SER A 59 -16.76 16.73 11.01
N ASP A 60 -17.76 16.49 11.83
CA ASP A 60 -18.10 17.33 12.99
C ASP A 60 -18.24 18.83 12.66
N ASP A 61 -18.96 19.16 11.60
CA ASP A 61 -19.21 20.52 11.08
C ASP A 61 -17.94 21.26 10.57
N ALA A 62 -16.83 20.55 10.35
CA ALA A 62 -15.62 21.12 9.79
C ALA A 62 -15.24 20.44 8.46
N THR A 63 -14.83 21.21 7.47
CA THR A 63 -14.24 20.68 6.23
C THR A 63 -12.78 20.30 6.51
N LEU A 64 -12.45 19.03 6.28
CA LEU A 64 -11.12 18.46 6.54
C LEU A 64 -10.30 18.33 5.25
N MET A 65 -10.96 18.16 4.10
CA MET A 65 -10.31 18.07 2.80
C MET A 65 -11.25 18.58 1.71
N TYR A 66 -10.68 19.13 0.66
CA TYR A 66 -11.38 19.65 -0.51
C TYR A 66 -10.93 18.91 -1.77
N ALA A 67 -11.84 18.57 -2.66
CA ALA A 67 -11.55 18.10 -4.01
C ALA A 67 -11.94 19.16 -5.04
N PHE A 68 -11.00 19.50 -5.93
CA PHE A 68 -11.24 20.48 -7.01
C PHE A 68 -10.99 19.84 -8.35
N ASN A 69 -11.91 20.04 -9.30
CA ASN A 69 -11.79 19.61 -10.67
C ASN A 69 -11.25 20.73 -11.57
N ASN A 70 -10.40 20.36 -12.54
CA ASN A 70 -10.08 21.15 -13.72
C ASN A 70 -10.96 20.69 -14.90
N GLY A 71 -12.26 20.89 -14.80
CA GLY A 71 -13.20 20.33 -15.76
C GLY A 71 -13.19 18.80 -15.77
N LYS A 72 -12.76 18.20 -16.90
CA LYS A 72 -12.54 16.75 -17.05
C LYS A 72 -11.06 16.38 -17.23
N ASP A 73 -10.18 17.36 -17.08
CA ASP A 73 -8.74 17.23 -17.34
C ASP A 73 -7.94 17.09 -16.02
N GLY A 74 -8.51 16.38 -15.05
CA GLY A 74 -7.89 16.07 -13.78
C GLY A 74 -8.55 16.75 -12.57
N TYR A 75 -8.10 16.32 -11.38
CA TYR A 75 -8.54 16.84 -10.10
C TYR A 75 -7.36 16.95 -9.11
N VAL A 76 -7.56 17.72 -8.04
CA VAL A 76 -6.60 17.83 -6.92
C VAL A 76 -7.32 17.74 -5.58
N LEU A 77 -6.73 17.02 -4.63
CA LEU A 77 -7.16 16.95 -3.24
C LEU A 77 -6.31 17.91 -2.41
N VAL A 78 -6.96 18.83 -1.73
CA VAL A 78 -6.32 19.87 -0.92
C VAL A 78 -6.67 19.65 0.54
N SER A 79 -5.66 19.65 1.43
CA SER A 79 -5.87 19.60 2.86
C SER A 79 -6.74 20.78 3.33
N GLY A 80 -7.62 20.54 4.28
CA GLY A 80 -8.38 21.58 4.96
C GLY A 80 -7.62 22.23 6.11
N ASP A 81 -6.34 21.92 6.30
CA ASP A 81 -5.52 22.37 7.42
C ASP A 81 -4.16 22.89 6.96
N ASP A 82 -3.72 24.04 7.50
CA ASP A 82 -2.50 24.73 7.09
C ASP A 82 -1.21 24.16 7.72
N SER A 83 -1.32 23.30 8.71
CA SER A 83 -0.19 22.60 9.32
C SER A 83 0.25 21.36 8.54
N ILE A 84 -0.56 20.90 7.59
CA ILE A 84 -0.37 19.69 6.80
C ILE A 84 0.07 20.06 5.37
N THR A 85 0.77 19.14 4.69
CA THR A 85 1.08 19.34 3.26
C THR A 85 -0.19 19.73 2.48
N PRO A 86 -0.13 20.81 1.68
CA PRO A 86 -1.36 21.36 1.09
C PRO A 86 -2.01 20.47 0.03
N VAL A 87 -1.24 19.67 -0.72
CA VAL A 87 -1.73 18.75 -1.74
C VAL A 87 -1.55 17.33 -1.25
N LEU A 88 -2.67 16.61 -1.13
CA LEU A 88 -2.71 15.22 -0.65
C LEU A 88 -2.73 14.20 -1.79
N GLY A 89 -3.12 14.65 -2.98
CA GLY A 89 -3.13 13.83 -4.18
C GLY A 89 -3.78 14.54 -5.34
N TYR A 90 -3.56 14.01 -6.53
CA TYR A 90 -4.18 14.51 -7.76
C TYR A 90 -4.26 13.41 -8.83
N SER A 91 -5.11 13.63 -9.80
CA SER A 91 -5.09 12.91 -11.08
C SER A 91 -4.95 13.92 -12.20
N ASP A 92 -4.23 13.56 -13.23
CA ASP A 92 -4.08 14.34 -14.46
C ASP A 92 -5.16 14.03 -15.50
N GLU A 93 -6.12 13.18 -15.14
CA GLU A 93 -7.20 12.71 -16.01
C GLU A 93 -8.52 12.59 -15.26
N GLY A 94 -9.63 12.71 -16.02
CA GLY A 94 -10.96 12.56 -15.46
C GLY A 94 -11.39 13.73 -14.58
N ALA A 95 -12.43 13.50 -13.81
CA ALA A 95 -12.97 14.42 -12.82
C ALA A 95 -13.23 13.67 -11.52
N PHE A 96 -13.09 14.35 -10.41
CA PHE A 96 -13.48 13.82 -9.11
C PHE A 96 -14.99 13.78 -8.97
N GLU A 97 -15.55 12.61 -8.75
CA GLU A 97 -16.96 12.36 -8.48
C GLU A 97 -17.06 11.39 -7.31
N TYR A 98 -17.40 11.88 -6.13
CA TYR A 98 -17.35 11.08 -4.88
C TYR A 98 -18.14 9.78 -4.96
N ASP A 99 -19.35 9.82 -5.53
CA ASP A 99 -20.23 8.64 -5.64
C ASP A 99 -19.75 7.60 -6.66
N ALA A 100 -18.87 8.03 -7.58
CA ALA A 100 -18.25 7.16 -8.59
C ALA A 100 -16.86 6.62 -8.19
N LEU A 101 -16.36 6.99 -6.99
CA LEU A 101 -15.06 6.52 -6.52
C LEU A 101 -15.02 5.00 -6.39
N PRO A 102 -13.93 4.35 -6.85
CA PRO A 102 -13.65 2.98 -6.48
C PRO A 102 -13.61 2.79 -4.96
N PRO A 103 -14.04 1.63 -4.43
CA PRO A 103 -14.09 1.42 -2.97
C PRO A 103 -12.75 1.66 -2.27
N ASN A 104 -11.64 1.18 -2.86
CA ASN A 104 -10.29 1.37 -2.32
C ASN A 104 -9.83 2.83 -2.36
N ALA A 105 -10.12 3.58 -3.43
CA ALA A 105 -9.81 5.00 -3.50
C ALA A 105 -10.64 5.80 -2.50
N ARG A 106 -11.93 5.48 -2.35
CA ARG A 106 -12.79 6.10 -1.34
C ARG A 106 -12.24 5.87 0.07
N ALA A 107 -11.92 4.63 0.41
CA ALA A 107 -11.34 4.27 1.69
C ALA A 107 -10.02 5.02 1.95
N TRP A 108 -9.18 5.18 0.92
CA TRP A 108 -7.93 5.93 1.00
C TRP A 108 -8.16 7.43 1.28
N PHE A 109 -9.15 8.04 0.65
CA PHE A 109 -9.45 9.46 0.87
C PHE A 109 -10.13 9.70 2.23
N GLU A 110 -10.96 8.79 2.70
CA GLU A 110 -11.53 8.82 4.04
C GLU A 110 -10.43 8.67 5.12
N MET A 111 -9.38 7.90 4.86
CA MET A 111 -8.20 7.85 5.72
C MET A 111 -7.56 9.25 5.87
N TYR A 112 -7.38 10.00 4.78
CA TYR A 112 -6.86 11.37 4.91
C TYR A 112 -7.73 12.24 5.82
N VAL A 113 -9.04 12.09 5.76
CA VAL A 113 -9.98 12.82 6.62
C VAL A 113 -9.71 12.52 8.10
N GLU A 114 -9.60 11.25 8.46
CA GLU A 114 -9.31 10.84 9.84
C GLU A 114 -7.92 11.30 10.30
N MET A 115 -6.94 11.25 9.43
CA MET A 115 -5.58 11.74 9.70
C MET A 115 -5.58 13.25 9.99
N ILE A 116 -6.25 14.06 9.17
CA ILE A 116 -6.36 15.50 9.36
C ILE A 116 -7.10 15.80 10.67
N LYS A 117 -8.15 15.05 10.96
CA LYS A 117 -8.89 15.16 12.24
C LYS A 117 -7.96 14.88 13.43
N SER A 118 -7.17 13.83 13.37
CA SER A 118 -6.22 13.47 14.42
C SER A 118 -5.17 14.57 14.66
N VAL A 119 -4.65 15.19 13.60
CA VAL A 119 -3.72 16.33 13.70
C VAL A 119 -4.39 17.52 14.36
N ARG A 120 -5.61 17.87 13.96
CA ARG A 120 -6.38 18.98 14.56
C ARG A 120 -6.69 18.76 16.04
N GLU A 121 -6.91 17.54 16.43
CA GLU A 121 -7.14 17.16 17.82
C GLU A 121 -5.84 17.09 18.66
N GLY A 122 -4.67 17.31 18.01
CA GLY A 122 -3.37 17.20 18.66
C GLY A 122 -2.96 15.79 19.06
N LYS A 123 -3.60 14.78 18.47
CA LYS A 123 -3.33 13.36 18.71
C LYS A 123 -2.18 12.82 17.86
N SER A 124 -1.90 13.45 16.71
CA SER A 124 -0.79 13.11 15.83
C SER A 124 -0.03 14.34 15.36
N ALA A 125 1.22 14.14 14.95
CA ALA A 125 2.00 15.17 14.30
C ALA A 125 1.46 15.45 12.88
N PRO A 126 1.65 16.67 12.33
CA PRO A 126 1.35 16.97 10.95
C PRO A 126 2.16 16.09 10.00
N PHE A 127 1.52 15.49 9.03
CA PHE A 127 2.18 14.69 8.02
C PHE A 127 2.67 15.53 6.83
N LYS A 128 3.69 15.04 6.14
CA LYS A 128 4.38 15.75 5.06
C LYS A 128 4.76 14.80 3.93
N THR A 129 5.07 15.36 2.78
CA THR A 129 5.67 14.63 1.67
C THR A 129 7.20 14.58 1.81
N TYR A 130 7.81 13.55 1.28
CA TYR A 130 9.26 13.41 1.13
C TYR A 130 9.64 13.65 -0.33
N SER A 131 9.84 14.94 -0.68
CA SER A 131 10.20 15.34 -2.04
C SER A 131 11.49 14.70 -2.54
N SER A 132 11.61 14.58 -3.85
CA SER A 132 12.78 13.99 -4.51
C SER A 132 13.31 14.91 -5.61
N ALA A 133 14.60 14.82 -5.90
CA ALA A 133 15.21 15.51 -7.04
C ALA A 133 14.84 14.86 -8.39
N SER A 134 14.31 13.65 -8.39
CA SER A 134 13.87 12.89 -9.56
C SER A 134 12.43 12.44 -9.41
N SER A 135 11.83 12.02 -10.50
CA SER A 135 10.52 11.36 -10.56
C SER A 135 10.63 10.08 -11.36
N VAL A 136 9.67 9.18 -11.20
CA VAL A 136 9.45 8.02 -12.04
C VAL A 136 8.03 8.11 -12.59
N GLU A 137 7.92 8.21 -13.92
CA GLU A 137 6.63 8.20 -14.60
C GLU A 137 5.93 6.84 -14.39
N PRO A 138 4.59 6.78 -14.45
CA PRO A 138 3.86 5.53 -14.33
C PRO A 138 4.35 4.47 -15.30
N MET A 139 4.71 3.30 -14.78
CA MET A 139 5.29 2.21 -15.57
C MET A 139 4.24 1.35 -16.25
N ILE A 140 3.03 1.29 -15.67
CA ILE A 140 1.95 0.39 -16.10
C ILE A 140 0.91 1.16 -16.89
N ASP A 141 0.71 0.77 -18.15
CA ASP A 141 -0.31 1.31 -19.04
C ASP A 141 -1.65 0.56 -18.97
N ALA A 142 -1.69 -0.55 -18.24
CA ALA A 142 -2.89 -1.35 -18.07
C ALA A 142 -3.90 -0.64 -17.17
N GLU A 143 -5.11 -0.43 -17.69
CA GLU A 143 -6.27 0.06 -16.95
C GLU A 143 -7.27 -1.08 -16.72
N TRP A 144 -6.86 -2.07 -15.95
CA TRP A 144 -7.66 -3.28 -15.76
C TRP A 144 -8.61 -3.18 -14.58
N ASN A 145 -9.60 -4.08 -14.57
CA ASN A 145 -10.70 -4.11 -13.61
C ASN A 145 -10.91 -5.55 -13.11
N GLN A 146 -11.84 -5.72 -12.18
CA GLN A 146 -12.19 -7.01 -11.58
C GLN A 146 -13.41 -7.67 -12.21
N GLY A 147 -14.17 -6.94 -13.04
CA GLY A 147 -15.39 -7.40 -13.70
C GLY A 147 -15.14 -7.94 -15.12
N PHE A 148 -16.10 -7.70 -16.03
CA PHE A 148 -15.98 -8.08 -17.45
C PHE A 148 -14.83 -7.30 -18.15
N PRO A 149 -14.02 -7.95 -19.00
CA PRO A 149 -13.99 -9.41 -19.31
C PRO A 149 -13.10 -10.24 -18.38
N TYR A 150 -12.45 -9.62 -17.41
CA TYR A 150 -11.42 -10.21 -16.55
C TYR A 150 -11.94 -11.44 -15.77
N TRP A 151 -13.20 -11.43 -15.38
CA TRP A 151 -13.86 -12.53 -14.65
C TRP A 151 -14.40 -13.66 -15.51
N ASN A 152 -14.21 -13.63 -16.84
CA ASN A 152 -14.83 -14.62 -17.74
C ASN A 152 -14.41 -16.08 -17.46
N SER A 153 -13.26 -16.25 -16.78
CA SER A 153 -12.72 -17.57 -16.40
C SER A 153 -12.72 -17.83 -14.89
N THR A 154 -13.30 -16.95 -14.08
CA THR A 154 -13.42 -17.17 -12.63
C THR A 154 -14.56 -18.14 -12.30
N PRO A 155 -14.55 -18.80 -11.12
CA PRO A 155 -15.62 -19.70 -10.71
C PRO A 155 -16.93 -18.94 -10.50
N LEU A 156 -18.06 -19.68 -10.62
CA LEU A 156 -19.38 -19.13 -10.44
C LEU A 156 -19.80 -19.19 -8.96
N ASP A 157 -20.28 -18.06 -8.43
CA ASP A 157 -20.98 -17.96 -7.16
C ASP A 157 -22.47 -17.69 -7.42
N GLY A 158 -23.34 -18.64 -7.07
CA GLY A 158 -24.77 -18.51 -7.29
C GLY A 158 -25.18 -18.32 -8.78
N GLY A 159 -24.39 -18.87 -9.71
CA GLY A 159 -24.60 -18.77 -11.15
C GLY A 159 -24.13 -17.48 -11.80
N LYS A 160 -23.42 -16.62 -11.07
CA LYS A 160 -22.77 -15.41 -11.57
C LYS A 160 -21.26 -15.56 -11.49
N PRO A 161 -20.47 -14.97 -12.40
CA PRO A 161 -19.02 -14.93 -12.26
C PRO A 161 -18.63 -14.26 -10.94
N SER A 162 -17.62 -14.82 -10.26
CA SER A 162 -16.98 -14.16 -9.12
C SER A 162 -16.07 -13.03 -9.61
N TYR A 163 -15.93 -11.95 -8.84
CA TYR A 163 -14.90 -10.96 -9.12
C TYR A 163 -13.50 -11.59 -9.09
N THR A 164 -12.57 -11.07 -9.90
CA THR A 164 -11.19 -11.57 -9.94
C THR A 164 -10.45 -11.41 -8.61
N GLY A 165 -10.86 -10.44 -7.81
CA GLY A 165 -10.16 -10.00 -6.61
C GLY A 165 -9.07 -8.95 -6.90
N CYS A 166 -8.97 -7.95 -6.03
CA CYS A 166 -7.98 -6.87 -6.19
C CYS A 166 -6.52 -7.39 -6.22
N PRO A 167 -6.11 -8.44 -5.45
CA PRO A 167 -4.75 -8.94 -5.53
C PRO A 167 -4.41 -9.53 -6.90
N ALA A 168 -5.32 -10.33 -7.48
CA ALA A 168 -5.13 -10.90 -8.82
C ALA A 168 -5.08 -9.80 -9.88
N THR A 169 -5.93 -8.77 -9.78
CA THR A 169 -5.93 -7.63 -10.71
C THR A 169 -4.64 -6.83 -10.62
N ALA A 170 -4.17 -6.50 -9.41
CA ALA A 170 -2.92 -5.77 -9.22
C ALA A 170 -1.72 -6.55 -9.78
N MET A 171 -1.61 -7.85 -9.42
CA MET A 171 -0.51 -8.67 -9.91
C MET A 171 -0.59 -8.92 -11.42
N ALA A 172 -1.79 -9.05 -11.99
CA ALA A 172 -1.96 -9.22 -13.42
C ALA A 172 -1.45 -8.00 -14.22
N GLN A 173 -1.68 -6.78 -13.73
CA GLN A 173 -1.15 -5.55 -14.34
C GLN A 173 0.39 -5.52 -14.28
N ILE A 174 1.00 -5.95 -13.17
CA ILE A 174 2.46 -6.09 -13.04
C ILE A 174 2.97 -7.18 -13.99
N ALA A 175 2.29 -8.30 -14.08
CA ALA A 175 2.64 -9.39 -15.00
C ALA A 175 2.56 -8.96 -16.48
N TYR A 176 1.55 -8.17 -16.82
CA TYR A 176 1.41 -7.58 -18.15
C TYR A 176 2.52 -6.59 -18.48
N TYR A 177 2.93 -5.75 -17.56
CA TYR A 177 4.09 -4.87 -17.70
C TYR A 177 5.37 -5.66 -17.99
N HIS A 178 5.62 -6.72 -17.24
CA HIS A 178 6.79 -7.56 -17.45
C HIS A 178 6.68 -8.50 -18.66
N LYS A 179 5.48 -8.77 -19.18
CA LYS A 179 5.21 -9.90 -20.09
C LYS A 179 5.81 -11.20 -19.55
N TRP A 180 5.45 -11.52 -18.30
CA TRP A 180 5.99 -12.63 -17.53
C TRP A 180 4.93 -13.26 -16.61
N PRO A 181 4.95 -14.60 -16.41
CA PRO A 181 5.85 -15.58 -16.99
C PRO A 181 5.44 -15.96 -18.43
N VAL A 182 6.27 -16.75 -19.11
CA VAL A 182 5.85 -17.40 -20.35
C VAL A 182 4.74 -18.39 -20.06
N LYS A 183 4.84 -19.09 -18.90
CA LYS A 183 3.93 -20.16 -18.52
C LYS A 183 3.81 -20.25 -17.00
N SER A 184 2.58 -20.42 -16.49
CA SER A 184 2.33 -20.78 -15.09
C SER A 184 2.69 -22.21 -14.76
N GLN A 185 2.85 -22.54 -13.47
CA GLN A 185 3.19 -23.88 -13.00
C GLN A 185 2.58 -24.20 -11.63
N GLY A 186 2.37 -25.48 -11.35
CA GLY A 186 1.93 -25.99 -10.06
C GLY A 186 0.53 -26.57 -10.09
N SER A 187 0.17 -27.29 -9.04
CA SER A 187 -1.14 -27.92 -8.85
C SER A 187 -1.85 -27.22 -7.70
N ILE A 188 -3.10 -26.84 -7.92
CA ILE A 188 -3.94 -26.12 -6.97
C ILE A 188 -5.14 -26.99 -6.63
N ASP A 189 -5.38 -27.16 -5.33
CA ASP A 189 -6.57 -27.86 -4.82
C ASP A 189 -6.98 -27.24 -3.49
N TYR A 190 -8.10 -26.53 -3.45
CA TYR A 190 -8.62 -25.90 -2.23
C TYR A 190 -10.14 -25.68 -2.32
N VAL A 191 -10.73 -25.36 -1.17
CA VAL A 191 -12.13 -24.95 -1.06
C VAL A 191 -12.18 -23.52 -0.54
N THR A 192 -12.95 -22.66 -1.20
CA THR A 192 -13.09 -21.26 -0.76
C THR A 192 -13.84 -21.16 0.59
N ASP A 193 -13.38 -20.28 1.48
CA ASP A 193 -13.91 -20.18 2.85
C ASP A 193 -15.36 -19.67 2.87
N SER A 194 -15.64 -18.58 2.14
CA SER A 194 -16.94 -17.91 2.18
C SER A 194 -18.05 -18.68 1.49
N LYS A 195 -17.75 -19.44 0.43
CA LYS A 195 -18.74 -20.04 -0.47
C LYS A 195 -18.64 -21.56 -0.62
N GLY A 196 -17.57 -22.16 -0.10
CA GLY A 196 -17.34 -23.59 -0.24
C GLY A 196 -17.18 -24.06 -1.70
N ILE A 197 -16.64 -23.20 -2.57
CA ILE A 197 -16.38 -23.53 -3.96
C ILE A 197 -15.09 -24.34 -4.02
N HIS A 198 -15.17 -25.59 -4.50
CA HIS A 198 -13.99 -26.43 -4.70
C HIS A 198 -13.30 -26.05 -6.00
N ILE A 199 -12.02 -25.72 -5.91
CA ILE A 199 -11.15 -25.34 -7.03
C ILE A 199 -10.03 -26.37 -7.10
N SER A 200 -9.93 -27.05 -8.24
CA SER A 200 -8.86 -28.01 -8.54
C SER A 200 -8.36 -27.76 -9.95
N ALA A 201 -7.08 -27.42 -10.11
CA ALA A 201 -6.49 -27.06 -11.40
C ALA A 201 -4.98 -27.35 -11.46
N GLU A 202 -4.54 -27.79 -12.64
CA GLU A 202 -3.11 -27.79 -12.99
C GLU A 202 -2.78 -26.45 -13.67
N LEU A 203 -1.96 -25.64 -13.04
CA LEU A 203 -1.47 -24.39 -13.62
C LEU A 203 -0.42 -24.72 -14.68
N ASN A 204 -0.77 -24.53 -15.94
CA ASN A 204 0.05 -24.92 -17.09
C ASN A 204 -0.25 -24.05 -18.31
N THR A 205 -0.78 -22.85 -18.08
CA THR A 205 -1.19 -21.90 -19.13
C THR A 205 0.03 -21.19 -19.71
N THR A 206 0.18 -21.27 -21.04
CA THR A 206 1.10 -20.40 -21.79
C THR A 206 0.36 -19.11 -22.12
N TYR A 207 0.84 -17.99 -21.61
CA TYR A 207 0.14 -16.71 -21.74
C TYR A 207 0.36 -16.06 -23.09
N ASP A 208 -0.73 -15.60 -23.67
CA ASP A 208 -0.76 -14.89 -24.95
C ASP A 208 -0.66 -13.37 -24.73
N TRP A 209 0.55 -12.93 -24.34
CA TRP A 209 0.83 -11.54 -24.03
C TRP A 209 0.57 -10.58 -25.19
N ASP A 210 0.72 -11.03 -26.43
CA ASP A 210 0.57 -10.18 -27.60
C ASP A 210 -0.90 -9.86 -27.92
N ASN A 211 -1.82 -10.71 -27.49
CA ASN A 211 -3.26 -10.49 -27.62
C ASN A 211 -3.87 -9.78 -26.41
N MET A 212 -3.14 -9.61 -25.30
CA MET A 212 -3.63 -8.80 -24.18
C MET A 212 -3.59 -7.31 -24.52
N LEU A 213 -4.64 -6.57 -24.09
CA LEU A 213 -4.81 -5.14 -24.34
C LEU A 213 -4.61 -4.34 -23.05
N PRO A 214 -4.13 -3.10 -23.11
CA PRO A 214 -4.02 -2.26 -21.93
C PRO A 214 -5.40 -1.84 -21.37
N LYS A 215 -6.45 -1.86 -22.19
CA LYS A 215 -7.82 -1.50 -21.82
C LYS A 215 -8.84 -2.36 -22.56
N TYR A 216 -9.94 -2.69 -21.90
CA TYR A 216 -10.99 -3.53 -22.45
C TYR A 216 -12.36 -2.84 -22.40
N ASP A 217 -13.18 -3.13 -23.42
CA ASP A 217 -14.60 -2.80 -23.46
C ASP A 217 -15.43 -3.98 -24.00
N GLN A 218 -16.73 -3.79 -24.16
CA GLN A 218 -17.66 -4.81 -24.66
C GLN A 218 -17.36 -5.27 -26.10
N ASN A 219 -16.58 -4.49 -26.87
CA ASN A 219 -16.26 -4.76 -28.27
C ASN A 219 -14.83 -5.30 -28.45
N SER A 220 -14.07 -5.46 -27.37
CA SER A 220 -12.71 -6.01 -27.41
C SER A 220 -12.74 -7.43 -28.03
N PRO A 221 -11.74 -7.80 -28.84
CA PRO A 221 -11.70 -9.13 -29.47
C PRO A 221 -11.81 -10.27 -28.46
N GLU A 222 -12.55 -11.32 -28.77
CA GLU A 222 -12.74 -12.47 -27.88
C GLU A 222 -11.40 -13.12 -27.49
N VAL A 223 -10.46 -13.22 -28.44
CA VAL A 223 -9.11 -13.73 -28.15
C VAL A 223 -8.41 -12.92 -27.07
N SER A 224 -8.55 -11.60 -27.10
CA SER A 224 -7.97 -10.69 -26.10
C SER A 224 -8.67 -10.82 -24.74
N GLN A 225 -10.01 -10.95 -24.75
CA GLN A 225 -10.78 -11.16 -23.54
C GLN A 225 -10.40 -12.47 -22.85
N ASN A 226 -10.24 -13.55 -23.63
CA ASN A 226 -9.85 -14.86 -23.10
C ASN A 226 -8.42 -14.84 -22.55
N ALA A 227 -7.48 -14.18 -23.26
CA ALA A 227 -6.09 -14.10 -22.82
C ALA A 227 -5.96 -13.44 -21.44
N VAL A 228 -6.63 -12.32 -21.19
CA VAL A 228 -6.59 -11.66 -19.88
C VAL A 228 -7.37 -12.42 -18.81
N ALA A 229 -8.50 -13.05 -19.17
CA ALA A 229 -9.29 -13.82 -18.23
C ALA A 229 -8.57 -15.10 -17.74
N GLU A 230 -7.77 -15.73 -18.60
CA GLU A 230 -6.92 -16.88 -18.22
C GLU A 230 -5.84 -16.46 -17.23
N LEU A 231 -5.16 -15.32 -17.45
CA LEU A 231 -4.17 -14.78 -16.52
C LEU A 231 -4.80 -14.49 -15.16
N MET A 232 -5.96 -13.80 -15.15
CA MET A 232 -6.68 -13.46 -13.92
C MET A 232 -7.12 -14.71 -13.14
N ARG A 233 -7.63 -15.74 -13.84
CA ARG A 233 -8.00 -17.02 -13.24
C ARG A 233 -6.80 -17.69 -12.57
N ASP A 234 -5.70 -17.83 -13.30
CA ASP A 234 -4.54 -18.56 -12.80
C ASP A 234 -3.90 -17.84 -11.62
N LEU A 235 -3.82 -16.51 -11.65
CA LEU A 235 -3.37 -15.71 -10.50
C LEU A 235 -4.27 -15.91 -9.29
N GLY A 236 -5.57 -15.80 -9.46
CA GLY A 236 -6.51 -16.02 -8.37
C GLY A 236 -6.47 -17.44 -7.80
N TYR A 237 -6.34 -18.46 -8.64
CA TYR A 237 -6.21 -19.85 -8.20
C TYR A 237 -4.90 -20.06 -7.41
N ALA A 238 -3.78 -19.55 -7.92
CA ALA A 238 -2.48 -19.65 -7.26
C ALA A 238 -2.46 -18.94 -5.89
N MET A 239 -3.20 -17.84 -5.76
CA MET A 239 -3.33 -17.08 -4.53
C MET A 239 -4.39 -17.64 -3.58
N LEU A 240 -4.96 -18.79 -3.85
CA LEU A 240 -6.07 -19.42 -3.10
C LEU A 240 -7.21 -18.43 -2.83
N MET A 241 -7.62 -17.70 -3.86
CA MET A 241 -8.61 -16.62 -3.76
C MET A 241 -9.93 -17.11 -3.16
N ASP A 242 -10.41 -16.42 -2.13
CA ASP A 242 -11.77 -16.64 -1.60
C ASP A 242 -12.78 -15.92 -2.52
N TYR A 243 -13.28 -16.68 -3.50
CA TYR A 243 -14.11 -16.16 -4.57
C TYR A 243 -15.56 -15.92 -4.17
N THR A 244 -16.05 -14.71 -4.43
CA THR A 244 -17.49 -14.38 -4.33
C THR A 244 -17.94 -13.44 -5.46
N ASN A 245 -19.25 -13.37 -5.72
CA ASN A 245 -19.83 -12.45 -6.69
C ASN A 245 -20.02 -11.02 -6.14
N ASN A 246 -19.56 -10.77 -4.91
CA ASN A 246 -19.63 -9.45 -4.24
C ASN A 246 -18.25 -8.87 -3.91
N GLY A 247 -17.18 -9.63 -4.11
CA GLY A 247 -15.81 -9.26 -3.85
C GLY A 247 -15.00 -10.51 -3.51
N SER A 248 -13.78 -10.61 -4.00
CA SER A 248 -12.88 -11.75 -3.77
C SER A 248 -11.57 -11.27 -3.18
N GLY A 249 -10.96 -12.05 -2.30
CA GLY A 249 -9.76 -11.66 -1.56
C GLY A 249 -8.78 -12.80 -1.31
N SER A 250 -7.55 -12.46 -0.95
CA SER A 250 -6.49 -13.37 -0.54
C SER A 250 -5.56 -12.68 0.45
N THR A 251 -4.68 -13.45 1.09
CA THR A 251 -3.70 -12.91 2.04
C THR A 251 -2.37 -12.59 1.36
N GLN A 252 -1.62 -11.64 1.94
CA GLN A 252 -0.33 -11.19 1.40
C GLN A 252 0.70 -12.33 1.25
N ASN A 253 0.69 -13.32 2.16
CA ASN A 253 1.62 -14.44 2.10
C ASN A 253 1.29 -15.37 0.93
N LEU A 254 -0.01 -15.64 0.69
CA LEU A 254 -0.47 -16.41 -0.47
C LEU A 254 -0.13 -15.70 -1.79
N ILE A 255 -0.24 -14.36 -1.81
CA ILE A 255 0.15 -13.55 -2.97
C ILE A 255 1.66 -13.70 -3.24
N ALA A 256 2.51 -13.50 -2.23
CA ALA A 256 3.96 -13.60 -2.39
C ALA A 256 4.39 -15.02 -2.78
N TYR A 257 3.78 -16.05 -2.16
CA TYR A 257 4.01 -17.45 -2.52
C TYR A 257 3.68 -17.72 -3.99
N ALA A 258 2.50 -17.31 -4.44
CA ALA A 258 2.06 -17.51 -5.82
C ALA A 258 2.99 -16.84 -6.83
N ILE A 259 3.42 -15.60 -6.55
CA ILE A 259 4.34 -14.84 -7.40
C ILE A 259 5.64 -15.63 -7.62
N VAL A 260 6.24 -16.18 -6.57
CA VAL A 260 7.53 -16.88 -6.66
C VAL A 260 7.35 -18.30 -7.21
N HIS A 261 6.43 -19.08 -6.65
CA HIS A 261 6.35 -20.52 -6.93
C HIS A 261 5.53 -20.86 -8.18
N ASN A 262 4.43 -20.17 -8.41
CA ASN A 262 3.54 -20.47 -9.54
C ASN A 262 3.83 -19.64 -10.78
N PHE A 263 4.32 -18.40 -10.59
CA PHE A 263 4.64 -17.49 -11.69
C PHE A 263 6.13 -17.31 -11.92
N GLY A 264 6.99 -17.98 -11.13
CA GLY A 264 8.42 -18.03 -11.35
C GLY A 264 9.10 -16.66 -11.38
N TYR A 265 8.62 -15.73 -10.57
CA TYR A 265 9.30 -14.45 -10.34
C TYR A 265 10.55 -14.64 -9.48
N ASP A 266 11.34 -13.60 -9.40
CA ASP A 266 12.58 -13.59 -8.66
C ASP A 266 12.36 -13.91 -7.17
N LYS A 267 13.27 -14.70 -6.58
CA LYS A 267 13.20 -15.11 -5.16
C LYS A 267 13.53 -13.99 -4.17
N GLY A 268 13.81 -12.78 -4.65
CA GLY A 268 13.97 -11.57 -3.86
C GLY A 268 12.65 -10.87 -3.52
N VAL A 269 11.50 -11.44 -3.90
CA VAL A 269 10.18 -10.94 -3.47
C VAL A 269 10.10 -10.92 -1.94
N ARG A 270 9.65 -9.80 -1.37
CA ARG A 270 9.51 -9.61 0.08
C ARG A 270 8.21 -8.89 0.40
N ILE A 271 7.64 -9.24 1.55
CA ILE A 271 6.53 -8.50 2.15
C ILE A 271 7.12 -7.56 3.19
N LEU A 272 6.90 -6.27 3.04
CA LEU A 272 7.36 -5.24 3.95
C LEU A 272 6.16 -4.54 4.57
N TYR A 273 6.20 -4.32 5.87
CA TYR A 273 5.13 -3.68 6.62
C TYR A 273 5.54 -2.25 6.97
N ALA A 274 4.74 -1.26 6.58
CA ALA A 274 5.06 0.15 6.79
C ALA A 274 5.34 0.48 8.25
N MET A 275 4.61 -0.15 9.18
CA MET A 275 4.78 0.02 10.63
C MET A 275 6.16 -0.38 11.18
N SER A 276 6.97 -1.09 10.39
CA SER A 276 8.33 -1.51 10.78
C SER A 276 9.41 -0.50 10.37
N TYR A 277 9.03 0.64 9.79
CA TYR A 277 9.92 1.67 9.26
C TYR A 277 9.53 3.05 9.74
N GLU A 278 10.52 3.93 9.87
CA GLU A 278 10.25 5.36 9.94
C GLU A 278 9.69 5.86 8.60
N GLU A 279 8.89 6.91 8.61
CA GLU A 279 8.19 7.40 7.41
C GLU A 279 9.14 7.72 6.24
N GLU A 280 10.29 8.35 6.52
CA GLU A 280 11.27 8.70 5.50
C GLU A 280 11.95 7.46 4.92
N ASP A 281 12.25 6.47 5.75
CA ASP A 281 12.85 5.19 5.33
C ASP A 281 11.87 4.41 4.47
N TRP A 282 10.58 4.38 4.87
CA TRP A 282 9.53 3.78 4.06
C TRP A 282 9.40 4.44 2.69
N ALA A 283 9.34 5.78 2.66
CA ALA A 283 9.27 6.53 1.41
C ALA A 283 10.49 6.28 0.51
N ASN A 284 11.71 6.22 1.08
CA ASN A 284 12.93 5.95 0.34
C ASN A 284 12.96 4.52 -0.22
N LEU A 285 12.51 3.54 0.56
CA LEU A 285 12.42 2.14 0.13
C LEU A 285 11.49 1.97 -1.07
N LEU A 286 10.31 2.60 -1.05
CA LEU A 286 9.40 2.57 -2.19
C LEU A 286 10.02 3.22 -3.43
N LYS A 287 10.72 4.36 -3.26
CA LYS A 287 11.43 5.03 -4.37
C LYS A 287 12.56 4.18 -4.94
N GLU A 288 13.28 3.43 -4.11
CA GLU A 288 14.34 2.51 -4.57
C GLU A 288 13.76 1.42 -5.49
N GLU A 289 12.62 0.83 -5.14
CA GLU A 289 11.94 -0.14 -5.99
C GLU A 289 11.52 0.47 -7.33
N LEU A 290 10.88 1.63 -7.29
CA LEU A 290 10.41 2.32 -8.49
C LEU A 290 11.56 2.78 -9.39
N ASN A 291 12.65 3.30 -8.83
CA ASN A 291 13.87 3.65 -9.57
C ASN A 291 14.54 2.45 -10.23
N ALA A 292 14.37 1.26 -9.66
CA ALA A 292 14.87 0.02 -10.24
C ALA A 292 13.93 -0.58 -11.31
N GLY A 293 12.83 0.12 -11.66
CA GLY A 293 11.86 -0.33 -12.65
C GLY A 293 10.98 -1.48 -12.15
N ARG A 294 10.76 -1.58 -10.84
CA ARG A 294 9.95 -2.61 -10.21
C ARG A 294 8.66 -2.00 -9.66
N PRO A 295 7.51 -2.20 -10.32
CA PRO A 295 6.22 -1.86 -9.77
C PRO A 295 5.96 -2.61 -8.47
N ILE A 296 5.28 -1.97 -7.53
CA ILE A 296 5.01 -2.47 -6.19
C ILE A 296 3.55 -2.92 -6.11
N LEU A 297 3.30 -4.14 -5.64
CA LEU A 297 1.97 -4.53 -5.22
C LEU A 297 1.77 -4.02 -3.79
N TYR A 298 0.94 -2.99 -3.66
CA TYR A 298 0.70 -2.30 -2.40
C TYR A 298 -0.64 -2.74 -1.82
N CYS A 299 -0.69 -2.94 -0.51
CA CYS A 299 -1.92 -3.28 0.20
C CYS A 299 -2.15 -2.33 1.37
N GLY A 300 -3.40 -2.04 1.63
CA GLY A 300 -3.85 -1.32 2.81
C GLY A 300 -5.14 -1.95 3.36
N TYR A 301 -5.36 -1.81 4.66
CA TYR A 301 -6.56 -2.29 5.31
C TYR A 301 -7.37 -1.12 5.86
N THR A 302 -8.69 -1.18 5.74
CA THR A 302 -9.60 -0.26 6.40
C THR A 302 -9.70 -0.57 7.89
N GLN A 303 -10.22 0.38 8.69
CA GLN A 303 -10.57 0.13 10.11
C GLN A 303 -11.52 -1.06 10.32
N HIS A 304 -12.28 -1.40 9.28
CA HIS A 304 -13.19 -2.55 9.28
C HIS A 304 -12.51 -3.82 8.77
N GLN A 305 -11.17 -3.83 8.65
CA GLN A 305 -10.36 -4.94 8.15
C GLN A 305 -10.67 -5.32 6.69
N GLU A 306 -11.28 -4.45 5.92
CA GLU A 306 -11.40 -4.64 4.48
C GLU A 306 -10.06 -4.33 3.82
N GLY A 307 -9.41 -5.36 3.29
CA GLY A 307 -8.13 -5.24 2.60
C GLY A 307 -8.31 -4.80 1.15
N HIS A 308 -7.42 -3.94 0.68
CA HIS A 308 -7.36 -3.53 -0.72
C HIS A 308 -5.94 -3.65 -1.26
N ALA A 309 -5.79 -4.33 -2.40
CA ALA A 309 -4.54 -4.41 -3.14
C ALA A 309 -4.63 -3.54 -4.41
N PHE A 310 -3.54 -2.84 -4.72
CA PHE A 310 -3.42 -1.97 -5.88
C PHE A 310 -1.95 -1.88 -6.30
N VAL A 311 -1.66 -1.18 -7.39
CA VAL A 311 -0.28 -1.01 -7.85
C VAL A 311 0.21 0.39 -7.56
N CYS A 312 1.44 0.47 -7.01
CA CYS A 312 2.22 1.70 -6.96
C CYS A 312 3.36 1.57 -7.99
N ASP A 313 3.38 2.43 -9.02
CA ASP A 313 4.25 2.26 -10.17
C ASP A 313 4.97 3.52 -10.66
N GLY A 314 4.94 4.58 -9.85
CA GLY A 314 5.65 5.82 -10.12
C GLY A 314 5.63 6.77 -8.93
N TYR A 315 6.34 7.88 -9.02
CA TYR A 315 6.28 8.98 -8.07
C TYR A 315 6.72 10.30 -8.71
N ASP A 316 6.23 11.42 -8.18
CA ASP A 316 6.60 12.75 -8.63
C ASP A 316 7.69 13.40 -7.76
N THR A 317 8.15 14.59 -8.15
CA THR A 317 9.15 15.35 -7.41
C THR A 317 8.65 15.91 -6.09
N ASP A 318 7.34 16.04 -5.91
CA ASP A 318 6.74 16.52 -4.66
C ASP A 318 6.60 15.41 -3.62
N GLY A 319 6.89 14.15 -4.00
CA GLY A 319 6.86 12.96 -3.14
C GLY A 319 5.50 12.31 -3.06
N LEU A 320 4.64 12.53 -4.05
CA LEU A 320 3.40 11.79 -4.24
C LEU A 320 3.64 10.58 -5.15
N TYR A 321 3.00 9.47 -4.84
CA TYR A 321 3.18 8.19 -5.54
C TYR A 321 2.02 7.93 -6.49
N HIS A 322 2.33 7.46 -7.71
CA HIS A 322 1.31 7.06 -8.67
C HIS A 322 0.69 5.73 -8.28
N ILE A 323 -0.64 5.72 -8.19
CA ILE A 323 -1.47 4.58 -7.82
C ILE A 323 -2.39 4.21 -8.96
N ASN A 324 -2.31 2.94 -9.37
CA ASN A 324 -3.29 2.30 -10.23
C ASN A 324 -4.20 1.42 -9.36
N TRP A 325 -5.43 1.86 -9.18
CA TRP A 325 -6.39 1.23 -8.26
C TRP A 325 -6.94 -0.11 -8.73
N GLY A 326 -6.75 -0.49 -10.01
CA GLY A 326 -7.31 -1.71 -10.58
C GLY A 326 -8.83 -1.63 -10.84
N TRP A 327 -9.34 -0.45 -11.19
CA TRP A 327 -10.74 -0.17 -11.46
C TRP A 327 -10.94 0.51 -12.83
N GLY A 328 -10.28 -0.04 -13.87
CA GLY A 328 -10.44 0.44 -15.23
C GLY A 328 -9.89 1.84 -15.46
N GLY A 329 -8.83 2.22 -14.76
CA GLY A 329 -8.23 3.56 -14.81
C GLY A 329 -8.95 4.62 -13.98
N SER A 330 -10.09 4.28 -13.39
CA SER A 330 -10.85 5.25 -12.57
C SER A 330 -10.02 5.72 -11.37
N CYS A 331 -9.89 7.03 -11.24
CA CYS A 331 -9.17 7.71 -10.16
C CYS A 331 -7.67 7.38 -10.06
N ASN A 332 -7.06 6.75 -11.06
CA ASN A 332 -5.60 6.60 -11.09
C ASN A 332 -4.95 7.99 -10.99
N GLY A 333 -3.87 8.10 -10.25
CA GLY A 333 -3.22 9.39 -10.02
C GLY A 333 -2.13 9.31 -8.97
N TYR A 334 -1.67 10.47 -8.53
CA TYR A 334 -0.60 10.61 -7.56
C TYR A 334 -1.15 10.94 -6.18
N PHE A 335 -0.78 10.18 -5.19
CA PHE A 335 -1.31 10.30 -3.83
C PHE A 335 -0.21 10.20 -2.79
N LEU A 336 -0.47 10.83 -1.66
CA LEU A 336 0.39 10.71 -0.48
C LEU A 336 0.34 9.27 0.03
N ILE A 337 1.49 8.61 0.07
CA ILE A 337 1.70 7.35 0.79
C ILE A 337 2.53 7.67 2.03
N THR A 338 1.89 7.82 3.16
CA THR A 338 2.57 7.96 4.44
C THR A 338 2.03 6.94 5.40
N SER A 339 2.92 6.29 6.11
CA SER A 339 2.53 5.45 7.23
C SER A 339 2.35 6.37 8.43
N LEU A 340 1.13 6.83 8.68
CA LEU A 340 0.83 7.57 9.87
C LEU A 340 0.13 6.68 10.87
N ASP A 341 0.87 6.25 11.86
CA ASP A 341 0.31 5.82 13.13
C ASP A 341 0.28 7.02 14.08
N PRO A 342 -0.89 7.60 14.35
CA PRO A 342 -0.99 8.74 15.25
C PRO A 342 -0.53 8.44 16.67
N GLU A 343 -0.43 7.17 17.08
CA GLU A 343 -0.15 6.77 18.46
C GLU A 343 1.25 6.14 18.66
N SER A 344 2.05 5.87 17.62
CA SER A 344 3.32 5.14 17.77
C SER A 344 4.54 6.03 18.09
N GLN A 345 4.40 7.32 18.29
CA GLN A 345 5.52 8.18 18.75
C GLN A 345 5.76 8.12 20.28
N GLY A 346 5.23 7.11 20.96
CA GLY A 346 5.47 6.85 22.38
C GLY A 346 5.92 5.41 22.58
N MET A 347 7.13 5.20 23.10
CA MET A 347 7.63 3.89 23.49
C MET A 347 6.62 3.13 24.36
N GLY A 348 6.03 2.07 23.81
CA GLY A 348 5.32 1.01 24.54
C GLY A 348 3.86 1.30 24.89
N GLY A 349 2.96 0.92 24.03
CA GLY A 349 1.53 0.87 24.36
C GLY A 349 0.72 0.30 23.19
N ALA A 350 -0.13 -0.70 23.49
CA ALA A 350 -1.07 -1.25 22.53
C ALA A 350 -2.00 -0.13 22.03
N ALA A 351 -1.91 0.18 20.74
CA ALA A 351 -2.76 1.18 20.11
C ALA A 351 -4.18 0.65 19.97
N SER A 352 -5.12 1.28 20.64
CA SER A 352 -6.55 1.22 20.34
C SER A 352 -6.95 2.54 19.71
N GLY A 353 -6.70 2.73 18.41
CA GLY A 353 -7.02 3.98 17.74
C GLY A 353 -7.08 3.83 16.22
N ALA A 354 -8.17 4.23 15.72
CA ALA A 354 -8.68 4.29 14.39
C ALA A 354 -7.73 4.95 13.37
N GLY A 355 -7.12 4.16 12.48
CA GLY A 355 -6.43 4.66 11.30
C GLY A 355 -6.01 3.50 10.39
N PHE A 356 -5.94 3.73 9.08
CA PHE A 356 -5.51 2.76 8.08
C PHE A 356 -4.05 2.28 8.24
N ASN A 357 -3.33 2.79 9.21
CA ASN A 357 -1.91 2.54 9.39
C ASN A 357 -1.58 1.17 9.96
N VAL A 358 -2.55 0.47 10.51
CA VAL A 358 -2.33 -0.86 11.12
C VAL A 358 -2.05 -1.93 10.08
N GLY A 359 -2.17 -1.63 8.77
CA GLY A 359 -2.08 -2.66 7.76
C GLY A 359 -1.49 -2.24 6.41
N GLN A 360 -0.76 -1.13 6.32
CA GLN A 360 -0.08 -0.83 5.06
C GLN A 360 1.12 -1.74 4.88
N LEU A 361 1.19 -2.41 3.72
CA LEU A 361 2.30 -3.24 3.33
C LEU A 361 2.59 -3.13 1.83
N ALA A 362 3.81 -3.46 1.47
CA ALA A 362 4.28 -3.51 0.09
C ALA A 362 4.90 -4.89 -0.19
N ILE A 363 4.47 -5.52 -1.28
CA ILE A 363 5.17 -6.66 -1.85
C ILE A 363 6.12 -6.09 -2.90
N VAL A 364 7.42 -6.20 -2.61
CA VAL A 364 8.51 -5.60 -3.37
C VAL A 364 9.43 -6.67 -3.96
N GLY A 365 10.40 -6.26 -4.81
CA GLY A 365 11.30 -7.20 -5.48
C GLY A 365 10.63 -7.97 -6.61
N ILE A 366 9.46 -7.52 -7.10
CA ILE A 366 8.73 -8.18 -8.18
C ILE A 366 9.42 -7.88 -9.51
N GLN A 367 10.24 -8.82 -9.97
CA GLN A 367 10.99 -8.74 -11.24
C GLN A 367 11.19 -10.13 -11.82
N LYS A 368 11.57 -10.19 -13.11
CA LYS A 368 11.99 -11.45 -13.73
C LYS A 368 13.19 -12.03 -13.01
N PRO A 369 13.34 -13.37 -12.93
CA PRO A 369 14.46 -13.98 -12.23
C PRO A 369 15.82 -13.47 -12.70
N THR A 370 16.73 -13.23 -11.75
CA THR A 370 18.12 -12.85 -12.00
C THR A 370 19.07 -13.84 -11.35
N GLU A 371 20.32 -13.92 -11.87
CA GLU A 371 21.32 -14.86 -11.34
C GLU A 371 21.91 -14.43 -10.00
N ASN A 372 21.75 -13.17 -9.58
CA ASN A 372 22.41 -12.56 -8.44
C ASN A 372 21.43 -12.09 -7.34
N THR A 373 20.27 -12.71 -7.24
CA THR A 373 19.26 -12.28 -6.28
C THR A 373 19.63 -12.69 -4.86
N LEU A 374 19.48 -11.75 -3.95
CA LEU A 374 19.44 -12.06 -2.53
C LEU A 374 18.11 -12.78 -2.21
N VAL A 375 18.19 -14.08 -1.98
CA VAL A 375 17.01 -14.85 -1.59
C VAL A 375 16.63 -14.49 -0.16
N ALA A 376 15.41 -13.99 0.04
CA ALA A 376 14.87 -13.63 1.34
C ALA A 376 13.51 -14.33 1.57
N PRO A 377 13.50 -15.68 1.71
CA PRO A 377 12.28 -16.46 1.77
C PRO A 377 11.49 -16.26 3.06
N TYR A 378 12.15 -15.71 4.09
CA TYR A 378 11.59 -15.54 5.42
C TYR A 378 11.51 -14.06 5.81
N SER A 379 10.45 -13.69 6.53
CA SER A 379 10.31 -12.40 7.21
C SER A 379 9.70 -12.66 8.57
N ILE A 380 10.56 -12.91 9.57
CA ILE A 380 10.10 -13.27 10.90
C ILE A 380 9.79 -12.02 11.69
N LEU A 381 8.53 -11.87 12.06
CA LEU A 381 7.99 -10.79 12.87
C LEU A 381 7.63 -11.34 14.26
N TYR A 382 7.63 -10.48 15.25
CA TYR A 382 7.13 -10.79 16.60
C TYR A 382 6.26 -9.65 17.12
N SER A 383 5.25 -9.99 17.92
CA SER A 383 4.28 -8.98 18.43
C SER A 383 4.76 -8.24 19.66
N ASP A 384 5.59 -8.86 20.49
CA ASP A 384 6.08 -8.28 21.75
C ASP A 384 7.40 -8.96 22.18
N ALA A 385 8.33 -8.16 22.66
CA ALA A 385 9.56 -8.66 23.28
C ALA A 385 9.82 -7.92 24.60
N LYS A 386 9.96 -8.67 25.69
CA LYS A 386 10.27 -8.14 27.01
C LYS A 386 11.59 -8.68 27.50
N LEU A 387 12.42 -7.77 27.96
CA LEU A 387 13.69 -8.08 28.65
C LEU A 387 13.59 -7.64 30.10
N GLU A 388 13.74 -8.56 31.04
CA GLU A 388 13.83 -8.29 32.46
C GLU A 388 15.16 -8.78 32.99
N ILE A 389 15.94 -7.87 33.56
CA ILE A 389 17.26 -8.17 34.14
C ILE A 389 17.13 -8.02 35.64
N THR A 390 17.47 -9.10 36.35
CA THR A 390 17.55 -9.14 37.82
C THR A 390 19.02 -9.29 38.24
N ASP A 391 19.32 -9.28 39.55
CA ASP A 391 20.67 -9.46 40.05
C ASP A 391 21.25 -10.86 39.73
N THR A 392 20.40 -11.83 39.38
CA THR A 392 20.79 -13.22 39.15
C THR A 392 20.40 -13.76 37.79
N ASP A 393 19.40 -13.15 37.13
CA ASP A 393 18.78 -13.72 35.93
C ASP A 393 18.49 -12.67 34.85
N ILE A 394 18.56 -13.11 33.61
CA ILE A 394 18.07 -12.38 32.44
C ILE A 394 16.89 -13.16 31.88
N ASN A 395 15.69 -12.54 31.95
CA ASN A 395 14.47 -13.12 31.43
C ASN A 395 14.12 -12.44 30.10
N ILE A 396 13.98 -13.23 29.05
CA ILE A 396 13.57 -12.78 27.73
C ILE A 396 12.26 -13.46 27.39
N ALA A 397 11.23 -12.69 27.17
CA ALA A 397 9.94 -13.17 26.68
C ALA A 397 9.67 -12.55 25.31
N ILE A 398 9.49 -13.39 24.29
CA ILE A 398 9.14 -13.00 22.94
C ILE A 398 7.83 -13.70 22.59
N ASN A 399 6.82 -12.93 22.19
CA ASN A 399 5.50 -13.45 21.91
C ASN A 399 5.12 -13.24 20.43
N GLY A 400 4.31 -14.15 19.90
CA GLY A 400 3.62 -13.99 18.62
C GLY A 400 4.58 -13.95 17.43
N PHE A 401 5.33 -15.01 17.18
CA PHE A 401 6.10 -15.14 15.95
C PHE A 401 5.18 -15.35 14.76
N VAL A 402 5.40 -14.56 13.72
CA VAL A 402 4.72 -14.69 12.42
C VAL A 402 5.76 -14.69 11.32
N ASN A 403 5.63 -15.60 10.36
CA ASN A 403 6.45 -15.61 9.16
C ASN A 403 5.70 -14.89 8.01
N GLY A 404 6.10 -13.66 7.73
CA GLY A 404 5.62 -12.86 6.61
C GLY A 404 6.31 -13.17 5.27
N GLY A 405 7.15 -14.21 5.19
CA GLY A 405 7.80 -14.65 3.97
C GLY A 405 6.92 -15.57 3.11
N TYR A 406 7.54 -16.26 2.17
CA TYR A 406 6.87 -17.20 1.25
C TYR A 406 7.38 -18.65 1.36
N GLU A 407 8.28 -18.95 2.29
CA GLU A 407 8.73 -20.32 2.65
C GLU A 407 8.67 -20.50 4.17
N ASP A 408 8.45 -21.71 4.63
CA ASP A 408 8.44 -22.06 6.05
C ASP A 408 9.82 -21.83 6.65
N PHE A 409 9.87 -21.15 7.80
CA PHE A 409 11.12 -20.96 8.53
C PHE A 409 11.38 -22.18 9.41
N ILE A 410 12.52 -22.79 9.22
CA ILE A 410 13.06 -23.86 10.10
C ILE A 410 14.45 -23.43 10.54
N GLY A 411 14.64 -23.21 11.84
CA GLY A 411 15.89 -22.70 12.37
C GLY A 411 15.97 -22.70 13.88
N ALA A 412 16.77 -21.80 14.43
CA ALA A 412 16.92 -21.62 15.87
C ALA A 412 16.82 -20.14 16.23
N LEU A 413 16.35 -19.86 17.44
CA LEU A 413 16.39 -18.53 18.03
C LEU A 413 17.55 -18.44 19.01
N ASN A 414 18.49 -17.56 18.72
CA ASN A 414 19.61 -17.26 19.60
C ASN A 414 19.51 -15.83 20.13
N CYS A 415 20.10 -15.59 21.29
CA CYS A 415 20.29 -14.27 21.87
C CYS A 415 21.79 -14.04 22.09
N ASP A 416 22.32 -12.98 21.52
CA ASP A 416 23.71 -12.58 21.71
C ASP A 416 23.82 -11.52 22.82
N LEU A 417 24.74 -11.75 23.78
CA LEU A 417 25.17 -10.73 24.69
C LEU A 417 26.27 -9.92 24.00
N VAL A 418 26.01 -8.63 23.77
CA VAL A 418 26.93 -7.77 23.02
C VAL A 418 27.53 -6.72 23.95
N ALA A 419 28.85 -6.52 23.89
CA ALA A 419 29.56 -5.48 24.61
C ALA A 419 29.31 -4.09 23.98
N GLU A 420 29.68 -3.01 24.68
CA GLU A 420 29.52 -1.63 24.20
C GLU A 420 30.23 -1.34 22.87
N ASP A 421 31.27 -2.08 22.54
CA ASP A 421 32.03 -1.96 21.29
C ASP A 421 31.42 -2.77 20.13
N GLY A 422 30.27 -3.43 20.35
CA GLY A 422 29.58 -4.26 19.37
C GLY A 422 30.11 -5.70 19.25
N SER A 423 31.12 -6.12 20.06
CA SER A 423 31.58 -7.48 20.04
C SER A 423 30.62 -8.43 20.78
N VAL A 424 30.41 -9.63 20.21
CA VAL A 424 29.61 -10.68 20.86
C VAL A 424 30.45 -11.30 22.00
N VAL A 425 29.93 -11.21 23.22
CA VAL A 425 30.55 -11.75 24.43
C VAL A 425 30.14 -13.19 24.66
N ASP A 426 28.86 -13.49 24.45
CA ASP A 426 28.27 -14.82 24.59
C ASP A 426 27.01 -14.96 23.72
N THR A 427 26.64 -16.20 23.38
CA THR A 427 25.47 -16.54 22.61
C THR A 427 24.64 -17.60 23.33
N PHE A 428 23.39 -17.29 23.63
CA PHE A 428 22.45 -18.18 24.28
C PHE A 428 21.47 -18.74 23.25
N ASN A 429 21.36 -20.05 23.14
CA ASN A 429 20.35 -20.70 22.32
C ASN A 429 19.03 -20.76 23.10
N LEU A 430 18.06 -19.90 22.71
CA LEU A 430 16.79 -19.82 23.41
C LEU A 430 15.80 -20.88 22.92
N ILE A 431 15.75 -21.14 21.61
CA ILE A 431 14.90 -22.16 21.00
C ILE A 431 15.73 -22.88 19.94
N PRO A 432 16.20 -24.11 20.22
CA PRO A 432 17.09 -24.83 19.32
C PRO A 432 16.46 -25.33 18.01
N GLU A 433 15.16 -25.59 18.06
CA GLU A 433 14.38 -26.01 16.90
C GLU A 433 13.09 -25.16 16.87
N LEU A 434 13.08 -24.14 16.01
CA LEU A 434 11.95 -23.23 15.80
C LEU A 434 11.44 -23.43 14.37
N GLU A 435 10.17 -23.80 14.26
CA GLU A 435 9.44 -23.87 13.00
C GLU A 435 8.33 -22.83 13.00
N ILE A 436 8.32 -21.94 11.98
CA ILE A 436 7.30 -20.93 11.80
C ILE A 436 6.80 -21.07 10.36
N PRO A 437 5.64 -21.70 10.13
CA PRO A 437 5.07 -21.86 8.80
C PRO A 437 4.65 -20.52 8.20
N VAL A 438 4.63 -20.46 6.86
CA VAL A 438 4.16 -19.28 6.09
C VAL A 438 2.68 -19.02 6.36
N PHE A 439 1.90 -20.10 6.54
CA PHE A 439 0.46 -20.02 6.76
C PHE A 439 0.17 -20.44 8.21
N ASN A 440 0.19 -19.48 9.12
CA ASN A 440 -0.36 -19.71 10.45
C ASN A 440 -1.86 -19.44 10.44
N GLU A 441 -2.65 -20.48 10.27
CA GLU A 441 -3.99 -20.55 10.80
C GLU A 441 -3.87 -20.83 12.31
N THR A 442 -3.94 -19.82 13.14
CA THR A 442 -4.26 -19.99 14.58
C THR A 442 -5.31 -18.99 15.01
#